data_815e3f33a800f9fc741a144ac5d1d2b8
#
_entry.id   815e3f33a800f9fc741a144ac5d1d2b8
#
_cell.length_a   1.000
_cell.length_b   1.000
_cell.length_c   1.000
_cell.angle_alpha   90.00
_cell.angle_beta   90.00
_cell.angle_gamma   90.00
#
_symmetry.space_group_name_H-M   'P 1'
#
loop_
_entity.id
_entity.type
_entity.pdbx_description
1 polymer ?
#
loop_
_entity_poly.entity_id
_entity_poly.type
_entity_poly.pdbx_seq_one_letter_code
_entity_poly.pdbx_strand_id
1 'polypeptide(L)'
;MSLKCGIVGLPNVGKSTLFNALTAAGIEAQNFPFCTIEPNKGVVVVPDQRLNQIADIVQPEKVIPTTTEFVDIAGLVKGASEGEGLGNKFLSHIRETQAIIHVIRCFENPDITHVHDSVDPVIDLETVETELLLADIETLKNAILRLEKASRSGDKEIISQKFKFEELSAELSSGKLGRNAEPYLKDKEAFRELGLITVKPCIYIGNVEDLSADNELLNKLIDYAKERNSVVLPMCNQLEAEIAELDYEEGIEFLEDMGLEEPGLNKLIRESYKMLSLITYFTAGEKEVRAWTTKDGSTAPEAAGVIHTDFQKGFIRAETTSYKDFIEHSGELGAKEAGKLRSEGSDYIVKDGDIMHFRFNV
;
A
#
# COMPACT_ATOMS: atom_id res chain seq x y z
N MET A 1 -1.61 -1.40 -12.73
CA MET A 1 -1.22 -2.48 -11.79
C MET A 1 -1.97 -2.24 -10.51
N SER A 2 -2.70 -3.23 -9.98
CA SER A 2 -3.35 -3.08 -8.68
C SER A 2 -2.28 -3.09 -7.58
N LEU A 3 -2.43 -2.19 -6.61
CA LEU A 3 -1.57 -2.11 -5.45
C LEU A 3 -1.90 -3.27 -4.52
N LYS A 4 -0.87 -3.98 -4.03
CA LYS A 4 -1.05 -5.09 -3.08
C LYS A 4 -0.35 -4.79 -1.77
N CYS A 5 -1.12 -4.74 -0.68
CA CYS A 5 -0.63 -4.60 0.69
C CYS A 5 -0.78 -5.92 1.43
N GLY A 6 0.30 -6.42 2.02
CA GLY A 6 0.27 -7.63 2.84
C GLY A 6 0.03 -7.30 4.31
N ILE A 7 -0.97 -7.93 4.92
CA ILE A 7 -1.27 -7.78 6.35
C ILE A 7 -0.52 -8.88 7.10
N VAL A 8 0.33 -8.49 8.04
CA VAL A 8 1.15 -9.39 8.84
C VAL A 8 1.04 -9.07 10.33
N GLY A 9 1.42 -10.00 11.18
CA GLY A 9 1.44 -9.85 12.65
C GLY A 9 1.36 -11.20 13.33
N LEU A 10 1.54 -11.24 14.65
CA LEU A 10 1.42 -12.43 15.44
C LEU A 10 -0.01 -13.01 15.45
N PRO A 11 -0.23 -14.26 15.87
CA PRO A 11 -1.57 -14.78 16.11
C PRO A 11 -2.36 -13.93 17.13
N ASN A 12 -3.66 -13.82 16.96
CA ASN A 12 -4.60 -13.17 17.88
C ASN A 12 -4.37 -11.67 18.14
N VAL A 13 -3.74 -10.95 17.20
CA VAL A 13 -3.52 -9.49 17.27
C VAL A 13 -4.62 -8.68 16.55
N GLY A 14 -5.61 -9.35 15.92
CA GLY A 14 -6.72 -8.70 15.20
C GLY A 14 -6.53 -8.60 13.69
N LYS A 15 -5.59 -9.35 13.07
CA LYS A 15 -5.40 -9.36 11.61
C LYS A 15 -6.65 -9.76 10.83
N SER A 16 -7.24 -10.89 11.18
CA SER A 16 -8.44 -11.39 10.49
C SER A 16 -9.63 -10.47 10.69
N THR A 17 -9.75 -9.83 11.85
CA THR A 17 -10.78 -8.82 12.11
C THR A 17 -10.61 -7.63 11.16
N LEU A 18 -9.38 -7.10 11.06
CA LEU A 18 -9.07 -6.02 10.11
C LEU A 18 -9.32 -6.44 8.66
N PHE A 19 -8.89 -7.63 8.27
CA PHE A 19 -9.08 -8.13 6.91
C PHE A 19 -10.56 -8.30 6.57
N ASN A 20 -11.36 -8.82 7.51
CA ASN A 20 -12.79 -8.98 7.34
C ASN A 20 -13.48 -7.61 7.22
N ALA A 21 -13.10 -6.63 8.04
CA ALA A 21 -13.61 -5.26 7.93
C ALA A 21 -13.29 -4.63 6.56
N LEU A 22 -12.05 -4.79 6.08
CA LEU A 22 -11.64 -4.34 4.75
C LEU A 22 -12.43 -5.01 3.62
N THR A 23 -12.68 -6.32 3.74
CA THR A 23 -13.43 -7.07 2.72
C THR A 23 -14.93 -6.79 2.77
N ALA A 24 -15.50 -6.54 3.94
CA ALA A 24 -16.90 -6.12 4.08
C ALA A 24 -17.11 -4.72 3.48
N ALA A 25 -16.22 -3.77 3.78
CA ALA A 25 -16.22 -2.44 3.15
C ALA A 25 -15.98 -2.50 1.62
N GLY A 26 -15.37 -3.59 1.13
CA GLY A 26 -15.07 -3.81 -0.29
C GLY A 26 -16.16 -4.51 -1.10
N ILE A 27 -17.32 -4.81 -0.53
CA ILE A 27 -18.41 -5.56 -1.22
C ILE A 27 -18.85 -4.86 -2.53
N GLU A 28 -18.82 -3.55 -2.59
CA GLU A 28 -19.09 -2.81 -3.82
C GLU A 28 -18.04 -3.04 -4.92
N ALA A 29 -16.82 -3.42 -4.55
CA ALA A 29 -15.75 -3.71 -5.50
C ALA A 29 -15.98 -5.00 -6.31
N GLN A 30 -16.85 -5.92 -5.89
CA GLN A 30 -17.20 -7.15 -6.62
C GLN A 30 -17.92 -6.85 -7.96
N ASN A 31 -18.49 -5.68 -8.11
CA ASN A 31 -19.15 -5.23 -9.34
C ASN A 31 -18.17 -4.65 -10.36
N PHE A 32 -16.87 -4.55 -10.05
CA PHE A 32 -15.89 -4.00 -10.99
C PHE A 32 -15.29 -5.09 -11.89
N PRO A 33 -15.13 -4.79 -13.19
CA PRO A 33 -14.51 -5.73 -14.13
C PRO A 33 -13.07 -6.04 -13.69
N PHE A 34 -12.69 -7.31 -13.73
CA PHE A 34 -11.35 -7.86 -13.41
C PHE A 34 -11.04 -8.13 -11.93
N CYS A 35 -12.00 -8.04 -11.01
CA CYS A 35 -11.81 -8.50 -9.63
C CYS A 35 -12.06 -10.02 -9.55
N THR A 36 -11.01 -10.80 -9.32
CA THR A 36 -11.13 -12.24 -9.02
C THR A 36 -11.19 -12.40 -7.50
N ILE A 37 -12.22 -13.08 -7.01
CA ILE A 37 -12.34 -13.40 -5.58
C ILE A 37 -11.41 -14.57 -5.31
N GLU A 38 -10.29 -14.32 -4.67
CA GLU A 38 -9.39 -15.35 -4.16
C GLU A 38 -9.45 -15.38 -2.62
N PRO A 39 -9.37 -16.57 -2.00
CA PRO A 39 -9.25 -16.66 -0.55
C PRO A 39 -8.07 -15.82 -0.07
N ASN A 40 -8.26 -15.06 1.01
CA ASN A 40 -7.25 -14.18 1.61
C ASN A 40 -6.85 -12.95 0.76
N LYS A 41 -7.62 -12.57 -0.25
CA LYS A 41 -7.45 -11.31 -0.99
C LYS A 41 -8.72 -10.48 -0.91
N GLY A 42 -8.60 -9.26 -0.41
CA GLY A 42 -9.67 -8.25 -0.36
C GLY A 42 -9.36 -7.12 -1.35
N VAL A 43 -10.31 -6.81 -2.21
CA VAL A 43 -10.22 -5.64 -3.10
C VAL A 43 -11.07 -4.54 -2.52
N VAL A 44 -10.48 -3.39 -2.27
CA VAL A 44 -11.11 -2.28 -1.58
C VAL A 44 -11.06 -1.03 -2.44
N VAL A 45 -12.16 -0.30 -2.47
CA VAL A 45 -12.24 1.00 -3.15
C VAL A 45 -11.38 2.02 -2.43
N VAL A 46 -10.62 2.81 -3.18
CA VAL A 46 -9.88 3.95 -2.63
C VAL A 46 -10.85 5.12 -2.49
N PRO A 47 -11.12 5.58 -1.25
CA PRO A 47 -12.05 6.69 -1.04
C PRO A 47 -11.46 7.98 -1.58
N ASP A 48 -12.14 8.59 -2.56
CA ASP A 48 -11.75 9.88 -3.14
C ASP A 48 -13.01 10.70 -3.48
N GLN A 49 -13.30 11.69 -2.67
CA GLN A 49 -14.46 12.57 -2.85
C GLN A 49 -14.42 13.36 -4.18
N ARG A 50 -13.22 13.58 -4.73
CA ARG A 50 -13.04 14.30 -6.00
C ARG A 50 -13.72 13.57 -7.16
N LEU A 51 -13.73 12.23 -7.14
CA LEU A 51 -14.40 11.42 -8.16
C LEU A 51 -15.90 11.72 -8.23
N ASN A 52 -16.55 11.78 -7.06
CA ASN A 52 -17.97 12.06 -6.97
C ASN A 52 -18.28 13.49 -7.44
N GLN A 53 -17.48 14.47 -7.02
CA GLN A 53 -17.66 15.86 -7.42
C GLN A 53 -17.47 16.08 -8.93
N ILE A 54 -16.54 15.35 -9.56
CA ILE A 54 -16.39 15.33 -11.03
C ILE A 54 -17.62 14.69 -11.67
N ALA A 55 -18.11 13.58 -11.13
CA ALA A 55 -19.29 12.89 -11.63
C ALA A 55 -20.57 13.73 -11.52
N ASP A 56 -20.71 14.52 -10.46
CA ASP A 56 -21.83 15.45 -10.27
C ASP A 56 -21.89 16.53 -11.37
N ILE A 57 -20.75 16.95 -11.88
CA ILE A 57 -20.66 17.92 -12.99
C ILE A 57 -20.92 17.25 -14.34
N VAL A 58 -20.31 16.09 -14.57
CA VAL A 58 -20.30 15.41 -15.87
C VAL A 58 -21.59 14.61 -16.10
N GLN A 59 -22.22 14.11 -15.03
CA GLN A 59 -23.40 13.23 -15.06
C GLN A 59 -23.20 12.01 -15.97
N PRO A 60 -22.16 11.19 -15.73
CA PRO A 60 -21.80 10.08 -16.59
C PRO A 60 -22.74 8.89 -16.42
N GLU A 61 -22.74 7.96 -17.39
CA GLU A 61 -23.44 6.69 -17.26
C GLU A 61 -22.83 5.78 -16.16
N LYS A 62 -21.53 5.91 -15.91
CA LYS A 62 -20.78 5.10 -14.91
C LYS A 62 -19.73 5.92 -14.19
N VAL A 63 -19.59 5.64 -12.89
CA VAL A 63 -18.51 6.15 -12.04
C VAL A 63 -17.66 4.98 -11.60
N ILE A 64 -16.35 5.02 -11.92
CA ILE A 64 -15.43 3.91 -11.64
C ILE A 64 -14.29 4.40 -10.75
N PRO A 65 -14.29 4.07 -9.45
CA PRO A 65 -13.18 4.38 -8.56
C PRO A 65 -11.96 3.51 -8.86
N THR A 66 -10.82 3.89 -8.30
CA THR A 66 -9.65 3.02 -8.24
C THR A 66 -9.71 2.08 -7.03
N THR A 67 -9.00 0.98 -7.11
CA THR A 67 -9.00 -0.07 -6.08
C THR A 67 -7.59 -0.42 -5.64
N THR A 68 -7.49 -0.94 -4.41
CA THR A 68 -6.27 -1.53 -3.85
C THR A 68 -6.57 -2.95 -3.36
N GLU A 69 -5.57 -3.83 -3.38
CA GLU A 69 -5.69 -5.19 -2.87
C GLU A 69 -5.01 -5.29 -1.50
N PHE A 70 -5.72 -5.87 -0.54
CA PHE A 70 -5.15 -6.31 0.72
C PHE A 70 -5.08 -7.84 0.74
N VAL A 71 -3.97 -8.36 1.22
CA VAL A 71 -3.75 -9.81 1.29
C VAL A 71 -3.58 -10.18 2.75
N ASP A 72 -4.51 -11.00 3.29
CA ASP A 72 -4.32 -11.59 4.62
C ASP A 72 -3.26 -12.67 4.52
N ILE A 73 -2.13 -12.41 5.14
CA ILE A 73 -1.02 -13.34 5.17
C ILE A 73 -1.08 -14.08 6.50
N ALA A 74 -1.41 -15.36 6.44
CA ALA A 74 -1.58 -16.23 7.62
C ALA A 74 -0.47 -16.00 8.66
N GLY A 75 -0.85 -15.98 9.94
CA GLY A 75 0.01 -15.52 11.03
C GLY A 75 1.38 -16.15 11.07
N LEU A 76 2.37 -15.33 11.33
CA LEU A 76 3.76 -15.74 11.51
C LEU A 76 3.88 -16.50 12.83
N VAL A 77 4.35 -17.72 12.78
CA VAL A 77 4.74 -18.49 13.96
C VAL A 77 6.26 -18.41 14.05
N LYS A 78 6.82 -18.23 15.23
CA LYS A 78 8.26 -18.22 15.50
C LYS A 78 8.93 -19.45 14.85
N GLY A 79 10.00 -19.22 14.07
CA GLY A 79 10.68 -20.28 13.30
C GLY A 79 10.08 -20.51 11.91
N ALA A 80 9.27 -19.59 11.38
CA ALA A 80 8.73 -19.70 10.02
C ALA A 80 9.81 -19.67 8.94
N SER A 81 10.95 -19.05 9.21
CA SER A 81 12.12 -19.04 8.33
C SER A 81 12.87 -20.38 8.30
N GLU A 82 12.77 -21.21 9.35
CA GLU A 82 13.45 -22.51 9.46
C GLU A 82 12.56 -23.71 9.10
N GLY A 83 11.24 -23.50 8.91
CA GLY A 83 10.25 -24.56 8.73
C GLY A 83 9.97 -24.96 7.29
N GLU A 84 9.94 -26.27 7.02
CA GLU A 84 9.46 -26.82 5.76
C GLU A 84 7.94 -26.61 5.62
N GLY A 85 7.50 -25.85 4.58
CA GLY A 85 6.12 -25.84 4.08
C GLY A 85 5.33 -24.57 4.34
N LEU A 86 4.78 -24.30 5.53
CA LEU A 86 3.88 -23.17 5.79
C LEU A 86 4.61 -21.81 5.82
N GLY A 87 5.82 -21.77 6.40
CA GLY A 87 6.65 -20.56 6.44
C GLY A 87 7.06 -20.05 5.04
N ASN A 88 7.43 -20.98 4.16
CA ASN A 88 7.81 -20.63 2.79
C ASN A 88 6.64 -20.07 1.96
N LYS A 89 5.41 -20.57 2.16
CA LYS A 89 4.21 -19.99 1.53
C LYS A 89 3.91 -18.60 2.04
N PHE A 90 4.02 -18.37 3.35
CA PHE A 90 3.87 -17.08 3.98
C PHE A 90 4.84 -16.04 3.37
N LEU A 91 6.14 -16.36 3.33
CA LEU A 91 7.17 -15.49 2.75
C LEU A 91 6.95 -15.23 1.25
N SER A 92 6.47 -16.24 0.50
CA SER A 92 6.12 -16.09 -0.92
C SER A 92 5.01 -15.05 -1.12
N HIS A 93 3.93 -15.12 -0.34
CA HIS A 93 2.84 -14.16 -0.43
C HIS A 93 3.29 -12.74 -0.08
N ILE A 94 4.14 -12.56 0.96
CA ILE A 94 4.70 -11.23 1.27
C ILE A 94 5.55 -10.71 0.11
N ARG A 95 6.35 -11.55 -0.54
CA ARG A 95 7.19 -11.13 -1.67
C ARG A 95 6.40 -10.55 -2.83
N GLU A 96 5.18 -11.02 -3.04
CA GLU A 96 4.28 -10.53 -4.10
C GLU A 96 3.64 -9.16 -3.80
N THR A 97 3.67 -8.70 -2.54
CA THR A 97 3.11 -7.41 -2.15
C THR A 97 4.09 -6.26 -2.37
N GLN A 98 3.58 -5.03 -2.49
CA GLN A 98 4.40 -3.82 -2.61
C GLN A 98 4.65 -3.13 -1.27
N ALA A 99 3.78 -3.37 -0.28
CA ALA A 99 3.85 -2.80 1.06
C ALA A 99 3.43 -3.81 2.11
N ILE A 100 3.80 -3.55 3.35
CA ILE A 100 3.49 -4.40 4.50
C ILE A 100 2.73 -3.59 5.54
N ILE A 101 1.65 -4.17 6.06
CA ILE A 101 0.87 -3.63 7.16
C ILE A 101 1.06 -4.58 8.35
N HIS A 102 1.77 -4.10 9.36
CA HIS A 102 1.94 -4.83 10.62
C HIS A 102 0.77 -4.51 11.54
N VAL A 103 0.04 -5.53 11.97
CA VAL A 103 -1.01 -5.40 13.00
C VAL A 103 -0.40 -5.82 14.33
N ILE A 104 -0.41 -4.89 15.28
CA ILE A 104 0.21 -5.05 16.60
C ILE A 104 -0.88 -4.85 17.66
N ARG A 105 -0.95 -5.78 18.61
CA ARG A 105 -1.90 -5.70 19.72
C ARG A 105 -1.41 -4.69 20.76
N CYS A 106 -2.25 -3.68 21.03
CA CYS A 106 -2.00 -2.64 22.03
C CYS A 106 -3.12 -2.61 23.09
N PHE A 107 -3.59 -3.77 23.53
CA PHE A 107 -4.59 -3.91 24.59
C PHE A 107 -4.39 -5.22 25.36
N GLU A 108 -4.83 -5.25 26.60
CA GLU A 108 -4.83 -6.44 27.45
C GLU A 108 -6.24 -7.01 27.51
N ASN A 109 -6.39 -8.30 27.20
CA ASN A 109 -7.66 -9.01 27.31
C ASN A 109 -7.38 -10.46 27.74
N PRO A 110 -7.82 -10.87 28.95
CA PRO A 110 -7.53 -12.21 29.48
C PRO A 110 -8.20 -13.34 28.71
N ASP A 111 -9.27 -13.04 27.96
CA ASP A 111 -9.99 -14.04 27.16
C ASP A 111 -9.31 -14.35 25.83
N ILE A 112 -8.35 -13.51 25.42
CA ILE A 112 -7.61 -13.66 24.15
C ILE A 112 -6.18 -14.09 24.45
N THR A 113 -5.86 -15.35 24.15
CA THR A 113 -4.51 -15.90 24.34
C THR A 113 -3.48 -15.11 23.55
N HIS A 114 -2.36 -14.76 24.18
CA HIS A 114 -1.20 -14.15 23.53
C HIS A 114 -0.08 -15.18 23.34
N VAL A 115 0.78 -14.98 22.34
CA VAL A 115 1.92 -15.87 22.04
C VAL A 115 2.98 -15.81 23.14
N HIS A 116 3.11 -14.63 23.76
CA HIS A 116 3.96 -14.40 24.93
C HIS A 116 3.08 -14.27 26.19
N ASP A 117 3.66 -14.45 27.36
CA ASP A 117 2.93 -14.38 28.64
C ASP A 117 2.37 -12.98 28.95
N SER A 118 2.91 -11.96 28.31
CA SER A 118 2.46 -10.56 28.42
C SER A 118 2.39 -9.88 27.07
N VAL A 119 1.51 -8.88 26.93
CA VAL A 119 1.41 -8.06 25.72
C VAL A 119 2.51 -6.99 25.76
N ASP A 120 3.43 -7.04 24.82
CA ASP A 120 4.42 -6.00 24.57
C ASP A 120 4.49 -5.69 23.07
N PRO A 121 3.94 -4.56 22.62
CA PRO A 121 3.82 -4.24 21.20
C PRO A 121 5.17 -4.10 20.49
N VAL A 122 6.22 -3.73 21.22
CA VAL A 122 7.58 -3.61 20.66
C VAL A 122 8.18 -4.99 20.46
N ILE A 123 8.10 -5.86 21.46
CA ILE A 123 8.59 -7.25 21.37
C ILE A 123 7.85 -8.03 20.28
N ASP A 124 6.53 -7.83 20.17
CA ASP A 124 5.71 -8.46 19.15
C ASP A 124 6.14 -8.03 17.74
N LEU A 125 6.34 -6.73 17.54
CA LEU A 125 6.80 -6.18 16.26
C LEU A 125 8.21 -6.68 15.92
N GLU A 126 9.15 -6.62 16.87
CA GLU A 126 10.54 -7.10 16.67
C GLU A 126 10.59 -8.60 16.36
N THR A 127 9.70 -9.39 16.95
CA THR A 127 9.59 -10.81 16.63
C THR A 127 9.24 -11.04 15.16
N VAL A 128 8.23 -10.31 14.64
CA VAL A 128 7.84 -10.40 13.25
C VAL A 128 8.94 -9.87 12.31
N GLU A 129 9.50 -8.71 12.62
CA GLU A 129 10.55 -8.09 11.80
C GLU A 129 11.82 -8.96 11.75
N THR A 130 12.16 -9.65 12.83
CA THR A 130 13.31 -10.57 12.89
C THR A 130 13.12 -11.76 11.94
N GLU A 131 11.93 -12.36 11.89
CA GLU A 131 11.66 -13.48 10.97
C GLU A 131 11.76 -13.02 9.49
N LEU A 132 11.25 -11.82 9.17
CA LEU A 132 11.38 -11.24 7.83
C LEU A 132 12.85 -10.94 7.49
N LEU A 133 13.61 -10.46 8.45
CA LEU A 133 15.03 -10.15 8.31
C LEU A 133 15.86 -11.42 8.04
N LEU A 134 15.60 -12.50 8.78
CA LEU A 134 16.25 -13.78 8.57
C LEU A 134 15.98 -14.34 7.17
N ALA A 135 14.76 -14.21 6.67
CA ALA A 135 14.40 -14.59 5.30
C ALA A 135 15.17 -13.80 4.22
N ASP A 136 15.40 -12.51 4.47
CA ASP A 136 16.20 -11.66 3.56
C ASP A 136 17.69 -12.00 3.61
N ILE A 137 18.23 -12.25 4.80
CA ILE A 137 19.62 -12.71 4.98
C ILE A 137 19.86 -14.03 4.22
N GLU A 138 18.95 -14.98 4.30
CA GLU A 138 19.02 -16.24 3.55
C GLU A 138 18.98 -15.98 2.03
N THR A 139 18.08 -15.10 1.57
CA THR A 139 17.99 -14.71 0.16
C THR A 139 19.31 -14.13 -0.34
N LEU A 140 19.91 -13.17 0.40
CA LEU A 140 21.19 -12.56 0.08
C LEU A 140 22.31 -13.59 0.08
N LYS A 141 22.39 -14.46 1.10
CA LYS A 141 23.39 -15.53 1.18
C LYS A 141 23.34 -16.43 -0.06
N ASN A 142 22.17 -16.83 -0.50
CA ASN A 142 21.99 -17.65 -1.70
C ASN A 142 22.42 -16.89 -2.98
N ALA A 143 22.13 -15.60 -3.07
CA ALA A 143 22.53 -14.75 -4.19
C ALA A 143 24.06 -14.53 -4.22
N ILE A 144 24.69 -14.27 -3.07
CA ILE A 144 26.15 -14.13 -2.94
C ILE A 144 26.87 -15.40 -3.40
N LEU A 145 26.40 -16.58 -2.97
CA LEU A 145 26.99 -17.87 -3.39
C LEU A 145 26.90 -18.09 -4.91
N ARG A 146 25.85 -17.62 -5.56
CA ARG A 146 25.72 -17.66 -7.04
C ARG A 146 26.71 -16.70 -7.72
N LEU A 147 26.82 -15.46 -7.21
CA LEU A 147 27.75 -14.46 -7.72
C LEU A 147 29.21 -14.86 -7.49
N GLU A 148 29.52 -15.54 -6.38
CA GLU A 148 30.87 -16.05 -6.11
C GLU A 148 31.35 -17.05 -7.18
N LYS A 149 30.47 -17.92 -7.64
CA LYS A 149 30.75 -18.84 -8.73
C LYS A 149 30.94 -18.10 -10.07
N ALA A 150 30.10 -17.10 -10.34
CA ALA A 150 30.15 -16.32 -11.57
C ALA A 150 31.35 -15.35 -11.61
N SER A 151 31.78 -14.79 -10.46
CA SER A 151 32.91 -13.85 -10.35
C SER A 151 34.26 -14.45 -10.72
N ARG A 152 34.36 -15.78 -10.80
CA ARG A 152 35.58 -16.47 -11.28
C ARG A 152 35.92 -16.13 -12.73
N SER A 153 34.99 -15.59 -13.50
CA SER A 153 35.22 -15.07 -14.86
C SER A 153 36.04 -13.77 -14.88
N GLY A 154 36.18 -13.09 -13.75
CA GLY A 154 36.86 -11.78 -13.64
C GLY A 154 35.99 -10.60 -14.08
N ASP A 155 34.69 -10.79 -14.28
CA ASP A 155 33.76 -9.74 -14.65
C ASP A 155 33.62 -8.72 -13.51
N LYS A 156 33.93 -7.47 -13.80
CA LYS A 156 33.93 -6.37 -12.83
C LYS A 156 32.52 -6.02 -12.32
N GLU A 157 31.49 -6.16 -13.15
CA GLU A 157 30.10 -5.87 -12.76
C GLU A 157 29.61 -6.91 -11.76
N ILE A 158 29.88 -8.19 -12.01
CA ILE A 158 29.53 -9.29 -11.11
C ILE A 158 30.25 -9.14 -9.77
N ILE A 159 31.54 -8.78 -9.79
CA ILE A 159 32.32 -8.55 -8.57
C ILE A 159 31.78 -7.37 -7.78
N SER A 160 31.40 -6.27 -8.44
CA SER A 160 30.81 -5.10 -7.81
C SER A 160 29.45 -5.43 -7.20
N GLN A 161 28.62 -6.19 -7.91
CA GLN A 161 27.30 -6.61 -7.41
C GLN A 161 27.42 -7.52 -6.19
N LYS A 162 28.36 -8.47 -6.22
CA LYS A 162 28.64 -9.34 -5.07
C LYS A 162 29.01 -8.51 -3.83
N PHE A 163 29.91 -7.52 -3.98
CA PHE A 163 30.31 -6.66 -2.88
C PHE A 163 29.12 -5.89 -2.27
N LYS A 164 28.24 -5.30 -3.09
CA LYS A 164 27.02 -4.64 -2.61
C LYS A 164 26.11 -5.57 -1.81
N PHE A 165 25.98 -6.83 -2.25
CA PHE A 165 25.16 -7.82 -1.54
C PHE A 165 25.80 -8.24 -0.21
N GLU A 166 27.11 -8.34 -0.14
CA GLU A 166 27.86 -8.62 1.10
C GLU A 166 27.71 -7.46 2.10
N GLU A 167 27.81 -6.21 1.64
CA GLU A 167 27.59 -5.02 2.48
C GLU A 167 26.17 -5.00 3.07
N LEU A 168 25.16 -5.21 2.22
CA LEU A 168 23.77 -5.26 2.71
C LEU A 168 23.57 -6.42 3.68
N SER A 169 24.11 -7.61 3.38
CA SER A 169 23.99 -8.77 4.26
C SER A 169 24.61 -8.53 5.64
N ALA A 170 25.71 -7.79 5.72
CA ALA A 170 26.34 -7.41 6.98
C ALA A 170 25.46 -6.46 7.81
N GLU A 171 24.84 -5.45 7.18
CA GLU A 171 23.93 -4.55 7.88
C GLU A 171 22.65 -5.29 8.37
N LEU A 172 22.08 -6.14 7.53
CA LEU A 172 20.92 -6.95 7.94
C LEU A 172 21.28 -7.89 9.10
N SER A 173 22.46 -8.50 9.08
CA SER A 173 22.93 -9.39 10.16
C SER A 173 23.18 -8.65 11.48
N SER A 174 23.34 -7.32 11.46
CA SER A 174 23.39 -6.48 12.66
C SER A 174 22.01 -6.11 13.22
N GLY A 175 20.92 -6.59 12.60
CA GLY A 175 19.54 -6.31 13.01
C GLY A 175 18.93 -5.08 12.31
N LYS A 176 19.61 -4.46 11.34
CA LYS A 176 19.09 -3.30 10.62
C LYS A 176 18.18 -3.75 9.48
N LEU A 177 16.96 -3.22 9.43
CA LEU A 177 15.99 -3.54 8.38
C LEU A 177 16.45 -3.01 7.02
N GLY A 178 16.19 -3.76 5.95
CA GLY A 178 16.65 -3.42 4.60
C GLY A 178 16.23 -2.02 4.14
N ARG A 179 15.03 -1.56 4.48
CA ARG A 179 14.53 -0.21 4.16
C ARG A 179 15.35 0.92 4.80
N ASN A 180 16.08 0.62 5.86
CA ASN A 180 16.93 1.56 6.60
C ASN A 180 18.44 1.32 6.33
N ALA A 181 18.79 0.29 5.57
CA ALA A 181 20.17 -0.09 5.29
C ALA A 181 20.79 0.82 4.23
N GLU A 182 21.99 1.34 4.52
CA GLU A 182 22.66 2.32 3.67
C GLU A 182 22.99 1.78 2.27
N PRO A 183 23.47 0.55 2.07
CA PRO A 183 23.71 0.00 0.75
C PRO A 183 22.47 -0.03 -0.12
N TYR A 184 21.30 -0.40 0.46
CA TYR A 184 20.02 -0.40 -0.25
C TYR A 184 19.57 1.03 -0.60
N LEU A 185 19.70 1.98 0.33
CA LEU A 185 19.28 3.36 0.10
C LEU A 185 20.10 4.04 -1.00
N LYS A 186 21.39 3.68 -1.14
CA LYS A 186 22.28 4.21 -2.17
C LYS A 186 21.98 3.66 -3.57
N ASP A 187 21.57 2.40 -3.69
CA ASP A 187 21.37 1.74 -4.99
C ASP A 187 20.25 0.69 -4.92
N LYS A 188 19.00 1.16 -4.91
CA LYS A 188 17.81 0.29 -4.84
C LYS A 188 17.72 -0.67 -6.04
N GLU A 189 18.18 -0.23 -7.21
CA GLU A 189 18.08 -1.02 -8.45
C GLU A 189 18.94 -2.29 -8.39
N ALA A 190 20.11 -2.23 -7.76
CA ALA A 190 20.99 -3.38 -7.59
C ALA A 190 20.34 -4.57 -6.85
N PHE A 191 19.33 -4.29 -6.01
CA PHE A 191 18.68 -5.30 -5.17
C PHE A 191 17.26 -5.67 -5.64
N ARG A 192 16.77 -5.04 -6.70
CA ARG A 192 15.39 -5.15 -7.16
C ARG A 192 14.95 -6.59 -7.44
N GLU A 193 15.81 -7.37 -8.10
CA GLU A 193 15.50 -8.75 -8.50
C GLU A 193 15.51 -9.76 -7.33
N LEU A 194 16.04 -9.37 -6.17
CA LEU A 194 16.13 -10.27 -5.03
C LEU A 194 14.78 -10.47 -4.33
N GLY A 195 13.82 -9.57 -4.53
CA GLY A 195 12.52 -9.64 -3.89
C GLY A 195 12.62 -9.59 -2.35
N LEU A 196 13.55 -8.77 -1.82
CA LEU A 196 13.73 -8.59 -0.39
C LEU A 196 12.44 -8.05 0.26
N ILE A 197 12.16 -8.52 1.45
CA ILE A 197 10.93 -8.22 2.19
C ILE A 197 11.12 -6.97 3.05
N THR A 198 12.21 -6.89 3.80
CA THR A 198 12.46 -5.81 4.78
C THR A 198 12.80 -4.48 4.13
N VAL A 199 13.00 -4.43 2.80
CA VAL A 199 13.15 -3.20 2.02
C VAL A 199 11.82 -2.53 1.68
N LYS A 200 10.69 -3.26 1.83
CA LYS A 200 9.36 -2.75 1.51
C LYS A 200 8.93 -1.69 2.52
N PRO A 201 8.22 -0.65 2.07
CA PRO A 201 7.61 0.30 2.97
C PRO A 201 6.57 -0.37 3.85
N CYS A 202 6.38 0.13 5.08
CA CYS A 202 5.43 -0.46 6.02
C CYS A 202 4.65 0.58 6.82
N ILE A 203 3.46 0.18 7.27
CA ILE A 203 2.63 0.88 8.24
C ILE A 203 2.44 -0.04 9.44
N TYR A 204 2.48 0.52 10.65
CA TYR A 204 2.16 -0.17 11.87
C TYR A 204 0.74 0.19 12.30
N ILE A 205 -0.13 -0.79 12.51
CA ILE A 205 -1.46 -0.62 13.09
C ILE A 205 -1.37 -1.00 14.56
N GLY A 206 -1.51 0.00 15.44
CA GLY A 206 -1.72 -0.23 16.87
C GLY A 206 -3.18 -0.56 17.11
N ASN A 207 -3.51 -1.86 17.20
CA ASN A 207 -4.87 -2.30 17.47
C ASN A 207 -5.20 -2.11 18.94
N VAL A 208 -6.15 -1.22 19.23
CA VAL A 208 -6.62 -0.86 20.59
C VAL A 208 -8.07 -1.27 20.78
N GLU A 209 -8.53 -1.36 22.03
CA GLU A 209 -9.97 -1.55 22.34
C GLU A 209 -10.73 -0.23 22.33
N ASP A 210 -10.08 0.86 22.73
CA ASP A 210 -10.67 2.20 22.81
C ASP A 210 -9.70 3.24 22.26
N LEU A 211 -10.18 4.04 21.30
CA LEU A 211 -9.41 5.10 20.65
C LEU A 211 -9.32 6.38 21.50
N SER A 212 -10.24 6.55 22.47
CA SER A 212 -10.32 7.74 23.34
C SER A 212 -9.46 7.63 24.59
N ALA A 213 -9.06 6.41 24.98
CA ALA A 213 -8.29 6.15 26.18
C ALA A 213 -6.79 6.45 25.99
N ASP A 214 -6.15 7.00 27.02
CA ASP A 214 -4.69 7.05 27.08
C ASP A 214 -4.17 5.62 27.20
N ASN A 215 -3.36 5.21 26.24
CA ASN A 215 -2.93 3.81 26.11
C ASN A 215 -1.39 3.73 26.12
N GLU A 216 -0.84 3.26 27.26
CA GLU A 216 0.60 3.12 27.44
C GLU A 216 1.26 2.19 26.43
N LEU A 217 0.58 1.08 26.04
CA LEU A 217 1.09 0.14 25.04
C LEU A 217 1.17 0.80 23.65
N LEU A 218 0.14 1.56 23.28
CA LEU A 218 0.14 2.31 22.03
C LEU A 218 1.22 3.40 22.02
N ASN A 219 1.37 4.15 23.12
CA ASN A 219 2.39 5.19 23.25
C ASN A 219 3.80 4.59 23.10
N LYS A 220 4.05 3.42 23.70
CA LYS A 220 5.30 2.68 23.57
C LYS A 220 5.60 2.31 22.09
N LEU A 221 4.58 1.86 21.36
CA LEU A 221 4.71 1.55 19.91
C LEU A 221 4.98 2.82 19.10
N ILE A 222 4.30 3.92 19.39
CA ILE A 222 4.48 5.21 18.71
C ILE A 222 5.92 5.72 18.89
N ASP A 223 6.45 5.66 20.10
CA ASP A 223 7.81 6.14 20.38
C ASP A 223 8.85 5.25 19.68
N TYR A 224 8.67 3.94 19.71
CA TYR A 224 9.51 3.01 18.95
C TYR A 224 9.50 3.28 17.43
N ALA A 225 8.32 3.56 16.87
CA ALA A 225 8.17 3.84 15.45
C ALA A 225 8.78 5.18 15.03
N LYS A 226 8.70 6.23 15.88
CA LYS A 226 9.34 7.54 15.63
C LYS A 226 10.84 7.43 15.42
N GLU A 227 11.52 6.61 16.24
CA GLU A 227 12.97 6.38 16.11
C GLU A 227 13.36 5.74 14.76
N ARG A 228 12.39 5.10 14.10
CA ARG A 228 12.56 4.36 12.83
C ARG A 228 11.92 5.04 11.63
N ASN A 229 11.45 6.28 11.79
CA ASN A 229 10.72 7.03 10.76
C ASN A 229 9.53 6.24 10.16
N SER A 230 8.85 5.47 11.00
CA SER A 230 7.69 4.66 10.61
C SER A 230 6.39 5.27 11.12
N VAL A 231 5.29 5.03 10.41
CA VAL A 231 3.96 5.56 10.75
C VAL A 231 3.20 4.53 11.58
N VAL A 232 2.62 4.98 12.70
CA VAL A 232 1.65 4.19 13.48
C VAL A 232 0.26 4.77 13.25
N LEU A 233 -0.69 3.90 12.91
CA LEU A 233 -2.11 4.22 12.85
C LEU A 233 -2.80 3.52 14.03
N PRO A 234 -3.29 4.27 15.03
CA PRO A 234 -4.19 3.72 16.03
C PRO A 234 -5.51 3.32 15.38
N MET A 235 -5.96 2.09 15.63
CA MET A 235 -7.23 1.57 15.12
C MET A 235 -7.87 0.64 16.15
N CYS A 236 -9.18 0.68 16.27
CA CYS A 236 -9.95 -0.34 16.94
C CYS A 236 -10.54 -1.27 15.88
N ASN A 237 -9.85 -2.40 15.61
CA ASN A 237 -10.25 -3.30 14.52
C ASN A 237 -11.65 -3.90 14.73
N GLN A 238 -12.09 -4.03 15.98
CA GLN A 238 -13.46 -4.46 16.29
C GLN A 238 -14.48 -3.41 15.85
N LEU A 239 -14.24 -2.14 16.19
CA LEU A 239 -15.06 -1.01 15.79
C LEU A 239 -15.16 -0.89 14.26
N GLU A 240 -14.02 -1.03 13.56
CA GLU A 240 -13.99 -1.00 12.11
C GLU A 240 -14.82 -2.13 11.48
N ALA A 241 -14.83 -3.31 12.10
CA ALA A 241 -15.65 -4.43 11.64
C ALA A 241 -17.16 -4.14 11.84
N GLU A 242 -17.53 -3.53 12.95
CA GLU A 242 -18.91 -3.13 13.23
C GLU A 242 -19.39 -2.04 12.25
N ILE A 243 -18.57 -1.00 12.00
CA ILE A 243 -18.88 0.05 11.01
C ILE A 243 -19.05 -0.53 9.61
N ALA A 244 -18.21 -1.50 9.22
CA ALA A 244 -18.26 -2.09 7.89
C ALA A 244 -19.52 -2.95 7.63
N GLU A 245 -20.26 -3.34 8.67
CA GLU A 245 -21.53 -4.07 8.59
C GLU A 245 -22.76 -3.15 8.52
N LEU A 246 -22.60 -1.85 8.87
CA LEU A 246 -23.68 -0.87 8.87
C LEU A 246 -23.99 -0.37 7.44
N ASP A 247 -25.22 0.08 7.22
CA ASP A 247 -25.50 0.84 6.02
C ASP A 247 -24.89 2.26 6.08
N TYR A 248 -24.93 2.99 4.96
CA TYR A 248 -24.25 4.28 4.85
C TYR A 248 -24.78 5.33 5.86
N GLU A 249 -26.08 5.37 6.10
CA GLU A 249 -26.72 6.35 7.01
C GLU A 249 -26.41 6.01 8.46
N GLU A 250 -26.59 4.74 8.84
CA GLU A 250 -26.22 4.22 10.16
C GLU A 250 -24.74 4.38 10.48
N GLY A 251 -23.87 4.17 9.48
CA GLY A 251 -22.42 4.34 9.62
C GLY A 251 -22.02 5.78 9.92
N ILE A 252 -22.68 6.78 9.30
CA ILE A 252 -22.43 8.20 9.59
C ILE A 252 -22.86 8.54 11.02
N GLU A 253 -24.07 8.17 11.43
CA GLU A 253 -24.56 8.42 12.79
C GLU A 253 -23.65 7.78 13.83
N PHE A 254 -23.19 6.57 13.59
CA PHE A 254 -22.28 5.86 14.48
C PHE A 254 -20.93 6.55 14.63
N LEU A 255 -20.35 7.03 13.51
CA LEU A 255 -19.10 7.79 13.53
C LEU A 255 -19.24 9.12 14.28
N GLU A 256 -20.35 9.84 14.09
CA GLU A 256 -20.63 11.09 14.79
C GLU A 256 -20.76 10.86 16.31
N ASP A 257 -21.48 9.81 16.73
CA ASP A 257 -21.63 9.43 18.13
C ASP A 257 -20.28 9.09 18.79
N MET A 258 -19.36 8.49 18.04
CA MET A 258 -18.00 8.17 18.49
C MET A 258 -17.02 9.36 18.37
N GLY A 259 -17.46 10.49 17.82
CA GLY A 259 -16.61 11.67 17.58
C GLY A 259 -15.53 11.45 16.51
N LEU A 260 -15.78 10.53 15.57
CA LEU A 260 -14.89 10.21 14.46
C LEU A 260 -15.36 10.89 13.18
N GLU A 261 -14.43 11.47 12.42
CA GLU A 261 -14.74 12.11 11.13
C GLU A 261 -14.92 11.10 9.99
N GLU A 262 -14.29 9.93 10.09
CA GLU A 262 -14.31 8.88 9.08
C GLU A 262 -13.85 7.53 9.66
N PRO A 263 -14.15 6.40 8.98
CA PRO A 263 -13.60 5.10 9.35
C PRO A 263 -12.07 5.08 9.30
N GLY A 264 -11.43 4.41 10.25
CA GLY A 264 -9.98 4.22 10.27
C GLY A 264 -9.46 3.47 9.04
N LEU A 265 -10.28 2.60 8.44
CA LEU A 265 -9.99 1.92 7.18
C LEU A 265 -9.71 2.92 6.04
N ASN A 266 -10.46 4.01 5.93
CA ASN A 266 -10.23 5.03 4.93
C ASN A 266 -8.86 5.70 5.11
N LYS A 267 -8.49 5.96 6.36
CA LYS A 267 -7.17 6.51 6.72
C LYS A 267 -6.06 5.52 6.36
N LEU A 268 -6.24 4.23 6.65
CA LEU A 268 -5.29 3.18 6.29
C LEU A 268 -5.06 3.11 4.78
N ILE A 269 -6.13 3.15 3.98
CA ILE A 269 -6.05 3.13 2.52
C ILE A 269 -5.27 4.35 2.01
N ARG A 270 -5.57 5.55 2.49
CA ARG A 270 -4.86 6.78 2.08
C ARG A 270 -3.39 6.78 2.49
N GLU A 271 -3.06 6.35 3.70
CA GLU A 271 -1.66 6.26 4.14
C GLU A 271 -0.88 5.19 3.35
N SER A 272 -1.53 4.09 2.97
CA SER A 272 -0.94 3.08 2.07
C SER A 272 -0.61 3.66 0.69
N TYR A 273 -1.47 4.53 0.16
CA TYR A 273 -1.24 5.27 -1.08
C TYR A 273 -0.03 6.21 -0.99
N LYS A 274 0.00 7.06 0.05
CA LYS A 274 1.12 7.99 0.28
C LYS A 274 2.46 7.25 0.44
N MET A 275 2.45 6.18 1.24
CA MET A 275 3.63 5.38 1.50
C MET A 275 4.25 4.81 0.21
N LEU A 276 3.43 4.50 -0.78
CA LEU A 276 3.86 3.98 -2.08
C LEU A 276 4.08 5.06 -3.13
N SER A 277 4.01 6.33 -2.73
CA SER A 277 4.11 7.48 -3.64
C SER A 277 3.17 7.34 -4.83
N LEU A 278 1.90 7.01 -4.54
CA LEU A 278 0.85 6.91 -5.54
C LEU A 278 0.03 8.19 -5.59
N ILE A 279 -0.39 8.54 -6.80
CA ILE A 279 -1.29 9.64 -7.09
C ILE A 279 -2.48 9.15 -7.91
N THR A 280 -3.57 9.90 -7.83
CA THR A 280 -4.79 9.64 -8.61
C THR A 280 -4.95 10.73 -9.67
N TYR A 281 -5.15 10.32 -10.92
CA TYR A 281 -5.65 11.20 -11.97
C TYR A 281 -7.00 10.67 -12.47
N PHE A 282 -7.75 11.51 -13.17
CA PHE A 282 -9.10 11.20 -13.62
C PHE A 282 -9.22 11.28 -15.13
N THR A 283 -10.13 10.48 -15.67
CA THR A 283 -10.68 10.68 -17.01
C THR A 283 -12.17 10.97 -16.85
N ALA A 284 -12.65 12.01 -17.54
CA ALA A 284 -14.02 12.45 -17.44
C ALA A 284 -14.67 12.47 -18.84
N GLY A 285 -15.79 11.75 -19.00
CA GLY A 285 -16.56 11.68 -20.23
C GLY A 285 -18.00 11.25 -19.96
N GLU A 286 -18.90 11.45 -20.93
CA GLU A 286 -20.35 11.11 -20.82
C GLU A 286 -20.59 9.63 -20.49
N LYS A 287 -19.76 8.71 -20.98
CA LYS A 287 -19.91 7.28 -20.73
C LYS A 287 -19.39 6.87 -19.37
N GLU A 288 -18.25 7.44 -18.97
CA GLU A 288 -17.64 7.13 -17.69
C GLU A 288 -16.80 8.29 -17.13
N VAL A 289 -16.84 8.43 -15.82
CA VAL A 289 -15.85 9.16 -15.03
C VAL A 289 -15.07 8.12 -14.24
N ARG A 290 -13.74 8.15 -14.36
CA ARG A 290 -12.92 7.10 -13.77
C ARG A 290 -11.67 7.66 -13.09
N ALA A 291 -11.36 7.13 -11.91
CA ALA A 291 -10.11 7.36 -11.21
C ALA A 291 -9.06 6.31 -11.62
N TRP A 292 -7.84 6.77 -11.85
CA TRP A 292 -6.69 5.96 -12.23
C TRP A 292 -5.53 6.20 -11.28
N THR A 293 -4.81 5.14 -10.95
CA THR A 293 -3.64 5.21 -10.07
C THR A 293 -2.36 5.17 -10.89
N THR A 294 -1.45 6.11 -10.63
CA THR A 294 -0.08 6.07 -11.14
C THR A 294 0.91 6.43 -10.04
N LYS A 295 2.21 6.27 -10.29
CA LYS A 295 3.24 6.72 -9.37
C LYS A 295 3.43 8.23 -9.46
N ASP A 296 3.70 8.86 -8.35
CA ASP A 296 4.19 10.25 -8.34
C ASP A 296 5.48 10.35 -9.17
N GLY A 297 5.58 11.39 -9.99
CA GLY A 297 6.66 11.55 -10.98
C GLY A 297 6.44 10.82 -12.30
N SER A 298 5.32 10.11 -12.51
CA SER A 298 5.00 9.50 -13.81
C SER A 298 4.75 10.56 -14.88
N THR A 299 5.25 10.30 -16.08
CA THR A 299 4.99 11.11 -17.28
C THR A 299 3.60 10.85 -17.85
N ALA A 300 3.08 11.77 -18.67
CA ALA A 300 1.79 11.61 -19.33
C ALA A 300 1.70 10.33 -20.19
N PRO A 301 2.71 9.90 -20.96
CA PRO A 301 2.69 8.60 -21.65
C PRO A 301 2.62 7.40 -20.69
N GLU A 302 3.33 7.44 -19.55
CA GLU A 302 3.27 6.38 -18.55
C GLU A 302 1.88 6.28 -17.91
N ALA A 303 1.25 7.41 -17.60
CA ALA A 303 -0.13 7.45 -17.13
C ALA A 303 -1.10 6.93 -18.20
N ALA A 304 -0.95 7.32 -19.48
CA ALA A 304 -1.72 6.77 -20.59
C ALA A 304 -1.58 5.23 -20.68
N GLY A 305 -0.38 4.71 -20.38
CA GLY A 305 -0.07 3.28 -20.35
C GLY A 305 -0.81 2.51 -19.25
N VAL A 306 -1.21 3.18 -18.17
CA VAL A 306 -2.06 2.58 -17.12
C VAL A 306 -3.45 2.24 -17.67
N ILE A 307 -3.96 3.04 -18.60
CA ILE A 307 -5.25 2.80 -19.27
C ILE A 307 -5.10 1.65 -20.27
N HIS A 308 -4.14 1.79 -21.18
CA HIS A 308 -3.83 0.76 -22.18
C HIS A 308 -2.42 0.96 -22.75
N THR A 309 -1.72 -0.13 -23.01
CA THR A 309 -0.35 -0.08 -23.58
C THR A 309 -0.27 0.64 -24.93
N ASP A 310 -1.34 0.59 -25.74
CA ASP A 310 -1.39 1.28 -27.01
C ASP A 310 -1.48 2.80 -26.84
N PHE A 311 -2.11 3.27 -25.76
CA PHE A 311 -2.15 4.71 -25.44
C PHE A 311 -0.75 5.25 -25.12
N GLN A 312 0.07 4.45 -24.47
CA GLN A 312 1.47 4.81 -24.20
C GLN A 312 2.28 4.84 -25.48
N LYS A 313 2.18 3.78 -26.31
CA LYS A 313 2.95 3.66 -27.56
C LYS A 313 2.59 4.72 -28.59
N GLY A 314 1.30 4.99 -28.73
CA GLY A 314 0.76 5.94 -29.69
C GLY A 314 0.56 7.35 -29.13
N PHE A 315 1.08 7.67 -27.94
CA PHE A 315 0.86 8.94 -27.27
C PHE A 315 1.26 10.12 -28.16
N ILE A 316 0.36 11.10 -28.27
CA ILE A 316 0.60 12.37 -29.00
C ILE A 316 0.67 13.52 -28.02
N ARG A 317 -0.38 13.69 -27.19
CA ARG A 317 -0.50 14.72 -26.17
C ARG A 317 -1.60 14.36 -25.16
N ALA A 318 -1.62 15.04 -24.02
CA ALA A 318 -2.72 15.01 -23.07
C ALA A 318 -3.36 16.39 -22.97
N GLU A 319 -4.68 16.46 -23.07
CA GLU A 319 -5.46 17.63 -22.71
C GLU A 319 -5.75 17.52 -21.21
N THR A 320 -5.22 18.46 -20.42
CA THR A 320 -5.16 18.35 -18.95
C THR A 320 -5.75 19.56 -18.28
N THR A 321 -6.63 19.34 -17.32
CA THR A 321 -7.20 20.36 -16.43
C THR A 321 -6.95 19.95 -14.99
N SER A 322 -6.57 20.87 -14.09
CA SER A 322 -6.48 20.54 -12.67
C SER A 322 -7.88 20.31 -12.10
N TYR A 323 -7.99 19.42 -11.08
CA TYR A 323 -9.25 19.21 -10.37
C TYR A 323 -9.87 20.54 -9.91
N LYS A 324 -9.08 21.44 -9.33
CA LYS A 324 -9.54 22.74 -8.85
C LYS A 324 -10.17 23.58 -9.98
N ASP A 325 -9.47 23.74 -11.11
CA ASP A 325 -9.97 24.50 -12.24
C ASP A 325 -11.21 23.84 -12.86
N PHE A 326 -11.28 22.51 -12.87
CA PHE A 326 -12.44 21.76 -13.39
C PHE A 326 -13.71 22.02 -12.57
N ILE A 327 -13.59 22.00 -11.24
CA ILE A 327 -14.72 22.29 -10.34
C ILE A 327 -15.11 23.77 -10.42
N GLU A 328 -14.14 24.69 -10.35
CA GLU A 328 -14.38 26.14 -10.37
C GLU A 328 -15.10 26.59 -11.65
N HIS A 329 -14.81 25.96 -12.77
CA HIS A 329 -15.38 26.30 -14.07
C HIS A 329 -16.48 25.33 -14.55
N SER A 330 -17.01 24.49 -13.66
CA SER A 330 -18.13 23.57 -13.94
C SER A 330 -17.87 22.63 -15.13
N GLY A 331 -16.65 22.10 -15.24
CA GLY A 331 -16.29 21.08 -16.20
C GLY A 331 -15.29 21.52 -17.25
N GLU A 332 -15.02 20.61 -18.22
CA GLU A 332 -13.97 20.79 -19.24
C GLU A 332 -14.24 21.99 -20.15
N LEU A 333 -15.49 22.20 -20.55
CA LEU A 333 -15.86 23.32 -21.44
C LEU A 333 -15.59 24.66 -20.77
N GLY A 334 -16.06 24.88 -19.55
CA GLY A 334 -15.82 26.12 -18.82
C GLY A 334 -14.34 26.35 -18.51
N ALA A 335 -13.62 25.28 -18.16
CA ALA A 335 -12.17 25.36 -17.98
C ALA A 335 -11.43 25.73 -19.27
N LYS A 336 -11.89 25.25 -20.43
CA LYS A 336 -11.36 25.62 -21.73
C LYS A 336 -11.62 27.08 -22.09
N GLU A 337 -12.83 27.56 -21.85
CA GLU A 337 -13.20 28.99 -22.09
C GLU A 337 -12.40 29.92 -21.16
N ALA A 338 -12.11 29.49 -19.95
CA ALA A 338 -11.27 30.20 -18.99
C ALA A 338 -9.75 30.07 -19.28
N GLY A 339 -9.35 29.34 -20.33
CA GLY A 339 -7.94 29.14 -20.70
C GLY A 339 -7.18 28.23 -19.71
N LYS A 340 -7.90 27.36 -18.98
CA LYS A 340 -7.33 26.44 -17.98
C LYS A 340 -7.09 25.03 -18.51
N LEU A 341 -7.65 24.69 -19.67
CA LEU A 341 -7.34 23.44 -20.37
C LEU A 341 -5.99 23.57 -21.06
N ARG A 342 -5.02 22.76 -20.62
CA ARG A 342 -3.65 22.77 -21.12
C ARG A 342 -3.45 21.61 -22.09
N SER A 343 -2.58 21.79 -23.07
CA SER A 343 -2.12 20.73 -23.97
C SER A 343 -0.70 20.35 -23.57
N GLU A 344 -0.53 19.18 -23.01
CA GLU A 344 0.71 18.71 -22.41
C GLU A 344 1.37 17.63 -23.29
N GLY A 345 2.70 17.71 -23.42
CA GLY A 345 3.51 16.77 -24.19
C GLY A 345 3.96 15.55 -23.39
N SER A 346 4.90 14.80 -23.98
CA SER A 346 5.44 13.55 -23.39
C SER A 346 6.21 13.76 -22.08
N ASP A 347 6.75 14.96 -21.87
CA ASP A 347 7.59 15.26 -20.70
C ASP A 347 6.79 15.79 -19.51
N TYR A 348 5.47 15.93 -19.68
CA TYR A 348 4.60 16.38 -18.61
C TYR A 348 4.54 15.36 -17.47
N ILE A 349 4.85 15.81 -16.27
CA ILE A 349 4.70 15.02 -15.05
C ILE A 349 3.29 15.18 -14.51
N VAL A 350 2.56 14.08 -14.43
CA VAL A 350 1.17 14.04 -13.97
C VAL A 350 1.10 14.43 -12.50
N LYS A 351 0.12 15.27 -12.17
CA LYS A 351 -0.12 15.73 -10.81
C LYS A 351 -1.36 15.06 -10.23
N ASP A 352 -1.34 14.87 -8.90
CA ASP A 352 -2.50 14.35 -8.19
C ASP A 352 -3.73 15.24 -8.41
N GLY A 353 -4.82 14.64 -8.86
CA GLY A 353 -6.07 15.35 -9.20
C GLY A 353 -6.15 15.89 -10.63
N ASP A 354 -5.19 15.64 -11.50
CA ASP A 354 -5.32 16.01 -12.91
C ASP A 354 -6.48 15.26 -13.58
N ILE A 355 -7.29 16.00 -14.36
CA ILE A 355 -8.30 15.43 -15.25
C ILE A 355 -7.72 15.45 -16.65
N MET A 356 -7.55 14.26 -17.24
CA MET A 356 -6.76 14.07 -18.44
C MET A 356 -7.54 13.40 -19.58
N HIS A 357 -7.37 13.93 -20.78
CA HIS A 357 -7.87 13.32 -22.00
C HIS A 357 -6.68 13.04 -22.92
N PHE A 358 -6.34 11.76 -23.10
CA PHE A 358 -5.20 11.34 -23.93
C PHE A 358 -5.54 11.31 -25.40
N ARG A 359 -4.72 11.94 -26.22
CA ARG A 359 -4.75 11.87 -27.67
C ARG A 359 -3.61 10.94 -28.13
N PHE A 360 -3.98 9.90 -28.84
CA PHE A 360 -3.04 8.89 -29.31
C PHE A 360 -3.39 8.44 -30.73
N ASN A 361 -2.42 7.85 -31.43
CA ASN A 361 -2.59 7.23 -32.74
C ASN A 361 -1.95 5.87 -32.70
N VAL A 362 -2.71 4.82 -33.11
CA VAL A 362 -2.26 3.43 -33.13
C VAL A 362 -2.14 2.97 -34.57
#